data_48f8c0f05cb82e025efe24354b22bd87
#
_entry.id   48f8c0f05cb82e025efe24354b22bd87
#
_cell.length_a   1.000
_cell.length_b   1.000
_cell.length_c   1.000
_cell.angle_alpha   90.00
_cell.angle_beta   90.00
_cell.angle_gamma   90.00
#
_symmetry.space_group_name_H-M   'P 1'
#
loop_
_entity.id
_entity.type
_entity.pdbx_description
1 polymer ?
#
loop_
_entity_poly.entity_id
_entity_poly.type
_entity_poly.pdbx_seq_one_letter_code
_entity_poly.pdbx_strand_id
1 'polypeptide(L)'
;MLCPGTAQAFVFSSESKPLFDGATEPLIDLDASAGDLRQPAKPSVRLRHGDDLTLSLHSVNTDERLTMRFNDEDGSFLAENPARLNHFLRDWRQNIIKPVDPTIISGLARLVADAMRQGWQDEVQITSGYRTRQTNDLLRRRGARAARNSLHIKAKAIDFALPGISASDLGALARETLTGGVGTYANFVHIDSGPARSWTG
;
A
#
# COMPACT_ATOMS: atom_id res chain seq x y z
N MET A 1 -9.25 56.89 47.25
CA MET A 1 -9.28 56.92 45.75
C MET A 1 -8.68 55.64 45.25
N LEU A 2 -9.52 54.72 44.86
CA LEU A 2 -9.12 53.39 44.35
C LEU A 2 -9.21 53.42 42.83
N CYS A 3 -8.11 53.15 42.15
CA CYS A 3 -8.13 52.83 40.73
C CYS A 3 -8.32 51.32 40.55
N PRO A 4 -9.23 50.84 39.72
CA PRO A 4 -9.35 49.43 39.41
C PRO A 4 -8.35 49.07 38.28
N GLY A 5 -7.52 48.07 38.54
CA GLY A 5 -6.67 47.43 37.54
C GLY A 5 -7.50 46.56 36.60
N THR A 6 -7.40 46.82 35.32
CA THR A 6 -7.99 46.01 34.25
C THR A 6 -7.17 44.73 34.09
N ALA A 7 -7.79 43.60 34.45
CA ALA A 7 -7.27 42.26 34.11
C ALA A 7 -7.50 42.03 32.61
N GLN A 8 -6.44 41.96 31.83
CA GLN A 8 -6.49 41.46 30.47
C GLN A 8 -6.60 39.93 30.51
N ALA A 9 -7.75 39.44 30.12
CA ALA A 9 -7.94 38.04 29.89
C ALA A 9 -7.18 37.65 28.60
N PHE A 10 -6.15 36.83 28.75
CA PHE A 10 -5.54 36.13 27.63
C PHE A 10 -6.52 35.07 27.15
N VAL A 11 -7.16 35.34 26.02
CA VAL A 11 -7.94 34.36 25.30
C VAL A 11 -6.92 33.45 24.61
N PHE A 12 -6.69 32.28 25.18
CA PHE A 12 -6.05 31.18 24.44
C PHE A 12 -7.04 30.74 23.37
N SER A 13 -6.83 31.21 22.15
CA SER A 13 -7.41 30.60 20.96
C SER A 13 -6.77 29.22 20.78
N SER A 14 -7.40 28.19 21.31
CA SER A 14 -7.07 26.81 20.99
C SER A 14 -7.62 26.51 19.61
N GLU A 15 -6.95 26.98 18.57
CA GLU A 15 -7.09 26.39 17.27
C GLU A 15 -6.43 25.01 17.30
N SER A 16 -7.13 24.04 17.85
CA SER A 16 -6.86 22.65 17.55
C SER A 16 -7.18 22.44 16.07
N LYS A 17 -6.16 22.54 15.24
CA LYS A 17 -6.25 22.03 13.86
C LYS A 17 -6.80 20.61 13.95
N PRO A 18 -7.91 20.29 13.24
CA PRO A 18 -8.38 18.92 13.23
C PRO A 18 -7.23 18.02 12.75
N LEU A 19 -6.95 16.99 13.53
CA LEU A 19 -5.86 16.03 13.28
C LEU A 19 -6.04 15.29 11.94
N PHE A 20 -7.15 15.51 11.30
CA PHE A 20 -7.52 15.01 9.98
C PHE A 20 -8.37 16.07 9.28
N ASP A 21 -7.71 16.88 8.47
CA ASP A 21 -8.42 17.60 7.42
C ASP A 21 -9.18 16.58 6.58
N GLY A 22 -10.44 16.91 6.24
CA GLY A 22 -11.34 16.06 5.47
C GLY A 22 -10.92 15.81 4.02
N ALA A 23 -9.61 15.74 3.78
CA ALA A 23 -9.11 15.24 2.52
C ALA A 23 -9.58 13.79 2.39
N THR A 24 -10.59 13.57 1.57
CA THR A 24 -10.76 12.32 0.85
C THR A 24 -9.35 11.82 0.52
N GLU A 25 -8.99 10.60 0.96
CA GLU A 25 -7.77 9.98 0.52
C GLU A 25 -7.67 10.23 -0.98
N PRO A 26 -6.54 10.70 -1.50
CA PRO A 26 -6.44 10.90 -2.93
C PRO A 26 -6.69 9.54 -3.57
N LEU A 27 -7.88 9.38 -4.13
CA LEU A 27 -8.11 8.35 -5.13
C LEU A 27 -7.12 8.70 -6.20
N ILE A 28 -6.14 7.83 -6.42
CA ILE A 28 -5.26 7.96 -7.58
C ILE A 28 -6.19 7.87 -8.76
N ASP A 29 -6.45 9.00 -9.38
CA ASP A 29 -7.18 9.07 -10.65
C ASP A 29 -6.22 8.56 -11.71
N LEU A 30 -6.23 7.23 -11.92
CA LEU A 30 -5.43 6.57 -12.95
C LEU A 30 -5.95 6.86 -14.36
N ASP A 31 -7.10 7.55 -14.47
CA ASP A 31 -7.70 7.96 -15.75
C ASP A 31 -7.32 9.39 -16.16
N ALA A 32 -6.51 10.11 -15.37
CA ALA A 32 -6.07 11.45 -15.77
C ALA A 32 -5.11 11.37 -16.94
N SER A 33 -5.69 11.51 -18.10
CA SER A 33 -5.08 11.81 -19.41
C SER A 33 -4.00 10.83 -19.89
N ALA A 34 -4.41 9.94 -20.76
CA ALA A 34 -3.56 9.36 -21.81
C ALA A 34 -3.01 10.46 -22.73
N GLY A 35 -2.13 11.31 -22.21
CA GLY A 35 -1.24 12.16 -22.97
C GLY A 35 -0.11 11.27 -23.49
N ASP A 36 -0.10 11.11 -24.83
CA ASP A 36 0.91 10.39 -25.61
C ASP A 36 2.33 10.92 -25.32
N LEU A 37 2.94 10.43 -24.22
CA LEU A 37 4.36 10.52 -23.98
C LEU A 37 4.92 9.11 -24.12
N ARG A 38 5.22 8.74 -25.38
CA ARG A 38 6.11 7.61 -25.69
C ARG A 38 7.45 7.86 -24.99
N GLN A 39 7.55 7.42 -23.76
CA GLN A 39 8.85 7.26 -23.12
C GLN A 39 9.63 6.19 -23.91
N PRO A 40 10.95 6.39 -24.14
CA PRO A 40 11.78 5.35 -24.77
C PRO A 40 11.63 4.06 -23.95
N ALA A 41 11.32 2.96 -24.63
CA ALA A 41 11.17 1.65 -24.03
C ALA A 41 12.43 1.34 -23.19
N LYS A 42 12.27 1.27 -21.87
CA LYS A 42 13.34 0.79 -20.99
C LYS A 42 13.67 -0.64 -21.39
N PRO A 43 14.94 -1.05 -21.42
CA PRO A 43 15.31 -2.41 -21.79
C PRO A 43 14.58 -3.41 -20.90
N SER A 44 13.85 -4.35 -21.51
CA SER A 44 13.14 -5.40 -20.80
C SER A 44 14.13 -6.34 -20.12
N VAL A 45 14.26 -6.24 -18.81
CA VAL A 45 15.02 -7.21 -18.02
C VAL A 45 14.20 -8.49 -17.99
N ARG A 46 14.66 -9.53 -18.67
CA ARG A 46 14.05 -10.87 -18.58
C ARG A 46 14.55 -11.53 -17.29
N LEU A 47 13.77 -11.45 -16.23
CA LEU A 47 14.02 -12.23 -15.02
C LEU A 47 13.89 -13.73 -15.34
N ARG A 48 14.95 -14.49 -15.01
CA ARG A 48 14.91 -15.95 -15.05
C ARG A 48 14.39 -16.47 -13.70
N HIS A 49 13.92 -17.70 -13.69
CA HIS A 49 13.60 -18.36 -12.43
C HIS A 49 14.89 -18.54 -11.61
N GLY A 50 14.91 -18.09 -10.36
CA GLY A 50 16.09 -18.08 -9.49
C GLY A 50 16.91 -16.78 -9.52
N ASP A 51 16.53 -15.77 -10.30
CA ASP A 51 17.20 -14.46 -10.24
C ASP A 51 16.70 -13.65 -9.03
N ASP A 52 17.61 -12.98 -8.34
CA ASP A 52 17.27 -12.00 -7.33
C ASP A 52 16.42 -10.87 -7.94
N LEU A 53 15.39 -10.46 -7.23
CA LEU A 53 14.45 -9.45 -7.66
C LEU A 53 14.68 -8.14 -6.89
N THR A 54 14.82 -7.03 -7.60
CA THR A 54 14.83 -5.70 -6.98
C THR A 54 13.53 -4.99 -7.31
N LEU A 55 12.79 -4.58 -6.27
CA LEU A 55 11.55 -3.82 -6.40
C LEU A 55 11.73 -2.40 -5.87
N SER A 56 11.16 -1.44 -6.59
CA SER A 56 10.93 -0.08 -6.11
C SER A 56 9.47 0.02 -5.65
N LEU A 57 9.27 0.39 -4.40
CA LEU A 57 7.97 0.54 -3.76
C LEU A 57 7.73 2.03 -3.46
N HIS A 58 6.54 2.51 -3.75
CA HIS A 58 6.09 3.87 -3.44
C HIS A 58 4.84 3.82 -2.57
N SER A 59 4.90 4.38 -1.37
CA SER A 59 3.74 4.55 -0.50
C SER A 59 2.97 5.80 -0.93
N VAL A 60 1.81 5.65 -1.53
CA VAL A 60 1.02 6.77 -2.06
C VAL A 60 0.47 7.71 -0.97
N ASN A 61 0.39 7.25 0.27
CA ASN A 61 -0.13 8.05 1.39
C ASN A 61 0.94 8.87 2.13
N THR A 62 2.20 8.46 2.08
CA THR A 62 3.30 9.11 2.80
C THR A 62 4.36 9.65 1.85
N ASP A 63 4.24 9.37 0.57
CA ASP A 63 5.25 9.64 -0.47
C ASP A 63 6.63 9.02 -0.19
N GLU A 64 6.69 8.06 0.74
CA GLU A 64 7.92 7.31 1.03
C GLU A 64 8.22 6.34 -0.11
N ARG A 65 9.50 6.21 -0.46
CA ARG A 65 9.99 5.23 -1.43
C ARG A 65 10.97 4.29 -0.79
N LEU A 66 10.90 3.04 -1.21
CA LEU A 66 11.78 1.98 -0.73
C LEU A 66 12.20 1.09 -1.91
N THR A 67 13.47 1.12 -2.27
CA THR A 67 14.05 0.08 -3.14
C THR A 67 14.58 -1.03 -2.27
N MET A 68 14.18 -2.27 -2.58
CA MET A 68 14.53 -3.45 -1.81
C MET A 68 14.81 -4.63 -2.72
N ARG A 69 15.82 -5.40 -2.36
CA ARG A 69 16.16 -6.66 -3.01
C ARG A 69 15.44 -7.81 -2.31
N PHE A 70 14.96 -8.74 -3.10
CA PHE A 70 14.34 -9.98 -2.67
C PHE A 70 15.14 -11.13 -3.25
N ASN A 71 15.61 -12.02 -2.39
CA ASN A 71 16.33 -13.21 -2.80
C ASN A 71 15.33 -14.32 -3.09
N ASP A 72 15.47 -15.00 -4.22
CA ASP A 72 14.66 -16.19 -4.52
C ASP A 72 15.28 -17.41 -3.84
N GLU A 73 14.62 -17.90 -2.80
CA GLU A 73 14.98 -19.16 -2.14
C GLU A 73 13.88 -20.20 -2.44
N ASP A 74 14.14 -21.14 -3.32
CA ASP A 74 13.22 -22.22 -3.71
C ASP A 74 11.83 -21.74 -4.12
N GLY A 75 11.73 -20.62 -4.83
CA GLY A 75 10.49 -19.99 -5.25
C GLY A 75 9.82 -19.14 -4.19
N SER A 76 10.49 -18.86 -3.08
CA SER A 76 10.06 -17.93 -2.04
C SER A 76 10.95 -16.69 -2.05
N PHE A 77 10.37 -15.54 -2.34
CA PHE A 77 11.11 -14.29 -2.31
C PHE A 77 11.21 -13.74 -0.87
N LEU A 78 12.44 -13.71 -0.34
CA LEU A 78 12.73 -13.17 0.99
C LEU A 78 13.33 -11.77 0.87
N ALA A 79 12.74 -10.80 1.57
CA ALA A 79 13.28 -9.44 1.61
C ALA A 79 14.65 -9.42 2.31
N GLU A 80 15.64 -8.76 1.70
CA GLU A 80 16.99 -8.61 2.27
C GLU A 80 17.00 -7.92 3.63
N ASN A 81 16.04 -7.03 3.87
CA ASN A 81 15.90 -6.30 5.14
C ASN A 81 14.42 -6.23 5.57
N PRO A 82 13.91 -7.28 6.24
CA PRO A 82 12.51 -7.31 6.69
C PRO A 82 12.12 -6.15 7.62
N ALA A 83 13.05 -5.65 8.42
CA ALA A 83 12.76 -4.54 9.34
C ALA A 83 12.44 -3.24 8.60
N ARG A 84 13.20 -2.91 7.55
CA ARG A 84 12.92 -1.74 6.69
C ARG A 84 11.58 -1.89 5.98
N LEU A 85 11.29 -3.09 5.47
CA LEU A 85 10.02 -3.37 4.80
C LEU A 85 8.82 -3.26 5.77
N ASN A 86 8.94 -3.79 6.99
CA ASN A 86 7.92 -3.67 8.01
C ASN A 86 7.67 -2.21 8.41
N HIS A 87 8.72 -1.39 8.48
CA HIS A 87 8.59 0.05 8.72
C HIS A 87 7.84 0.73 7.56
N PHE A 88 8.20 0.43 6.32
CA PHE A 88 7.55 0.99 5.13
C PHE A 88 6.06 0.60 5.07
N LEU A 89 5.71 -0.63 5.43
CA LEU A 89 4.34 -1.16 5.42
C LEU A 89 3.57 -0.92 6.73
N ARG A 90 4.07 -0.09 7.64
CA ARG A 90 3.43 0.20 8.94
C ARG A 90 2.07 0.88 8.82
N ASP A 91 1.32 0.89 9.90
CA ASP A 91 0.21 1.83 10.05
C ASP A 91 0.75 3.27 10.15
N TRP A 92 0.84 3.95 9.03
CA TRP A 92 1.40 5.30 8.97
C TRP A 92 0.60 6.33 9.78
N ARG A 93 -0.72 6.11 9.95
CA ARG A 93 -1.60 7.02 10.72
C ARG A 93 -1.29 6.99 12.21
N GLN A 94 -0.87 5.84 12.73
CA GLN A 94 -0.52 5.65 14.14
C GLN A 94 1.00 5.52 14.34
N ASN A 95 1.76 5.47 13.26
CA ASN A 95 3.20 5.17 13.24
C ASN A 95 3.53 3.88 14.00
N ILE A 96 2.68 2.84 13.85
CA ILE A 96 2.86 1.55 14.52
C ILE A 96 3.31 0.50 13.51
N ILE A 97 4.42 -0.16 13.84
CA ILE A 97 5.02 -1.23 13.05
C ILE A 97 4.51 -2.58 13.57
N LYS A 98 4.22 -3.48 12.65
CA LYS A 98 3.98 -4.90 12.93
C LYS A 98 4.67 -5.74 11.86
N PRO A 99 5.35 -6.84 12.24
CA PRO A 99 5.92 -7.76 11.25
C PRO A 99 4.84 -8.25 10.27
N VAL A 100 5.09 -8.03 8.99
CA VAL A 100 4.20 -8.47 7.92
C VAL A 100 4.47 -9.94 7.64
N ASP A 101 3.41 -10.70 7.37
CA ASP A 101 3.48 -12.11 7.05
C ASP A 101 4.40 -12.34 5.82
N PRO A 102 5.49 -13.11 5.95
CA PRO A 102 6.40 -13.37 4.83
C PRO A 102 5.72 -13.98 3.61
N THR A 103 4.64 -14.74 3.80
CA THR A 103 3.88 -15.36 2.71
C THR A 103 3.29 -14.31 1.78
N ILE A 104 2.72 -13.22 2.33
CA ILE A 104 2.14 -12.16 1.49
C ILE A 104 3.21 -11.32 0.81
N ILE A 105 4.37 -11.13 1.45
CA ILE A 105 5.52 -10.45 0.87
C ILE A 105 6.08 -11.24 -0.31
N SER A 106 6.30 -12.55 -0.13
CA SER A 106 6.74 -13.45 -1.21
C SER A 106 5.72 -13.48 -2.36
N GLY A 107 4.42 -13.48 -2.01
CA GLY A 107 3.34 -13.43 -2.99
C GLY A 107 3.37 -12.15 -3.83
N LEU A 108 3.51 -10.98 -3.18
CA LEU A 108 3.66 -9.69 -3.88
C LEU A 108 4.88 -9.69 -4.81
N ALA A 109 6.04 -10.11 -4.30
CA ALA A 109 7.27 -10.14 -5.07
C ALA A 109 7.15 -11.06 -6.30
N ARG A 110 6.55 -12.25 -6.15
CA ARG A 110 6.29 -13.19 -7.26
C ARG A 110 5.38 -12.57 -8.30
N LEU A 111 4.28 -11.95 -7.88
CA LEU A 111 3.33 -11.31 -8.79
C LEU A 111 3.99 -10.18 -9.58
N VAL A 112 4.80 -9.34 -8.91
CA VAL A 112 5.54 -8.26 -9.59
C VAL A 112 6.59 -8.84 -10.53
N ALA A 113 7.29 -9.92 -10.16
CA ALA A 113 8.22 -10.61 -11.04
C ALA A 113 7.52 -11.14 -12.31
N ASP A 114 6.26 -11.66 -12.18
CA ASP A 114 5.46 -12.09 -13.33
C ASP A 114 5.09 -10.92 -14.24
N ALA A 115 4.70 -9.78 -13.66
CA ALA A 115 4.42 -8.57 -14.42
C ALA A 115 5.70 -8.05 -15.14
N MET A 116 6.85 -8.07 -14.46
CA MET A 116 8.12 -7.67 -15.06
C MET A 116 8.54 -8.59 -16.22
N ARG A 117 8.27 -9.89 -16.13
CA ARG A 117 8.48 -10.83 -17.26
C ARG A 117 7.61 -10.50 -18.46
N GLN A 118 6.46 -9.87 -18.26
CA GLN A 118 5.57 -9.37 -19.29
C GLN A 118 5.93 -7.96 -19.79
N GLY A 119 7.02 -7.37 -19.26
CA GLY A 119 7.55 -6.08 -19.70
C GLY A 119 7.20 -4.89 -18.81
N TRP A 120 6.51 -5.11 -17.67
CA TRP A 120 6.24 -4.04 -16.71
C TRP A 120 7.54 -3.59 -16.01
N GLN A 121 7.73 -2.26 -15.87
CA GLN A 121 8.95 -1.67 -15.31
C GLN A 121 8.63 -0.32 -14.68
N ASP A 122 8.07 -0.32 -13.47
CA ASP A 122 7.75 0.91 -12.75
C ASP A 122 7.87 0.69 -11.24
N GLU A 123 7.43 1.66 -10.42
CA GLU A 123 7.33 1.51 -8.97
C GLU A 123 6.00 0.84 -8.60
N VAL A 124 6.05 -0.11 -7.66
CA VAL A 124 4.84 -0.68 -7.06
C VAL A 124 4.21 0.36 -6.15
N GLN A 125 3.02 0.81 -6.46
CA GLN A 125 2.27 1.75 -5.61
C GLN A 125 1.60 1.00 -4.47
N ILE A 126 2.01 1.29 -3.24
CA ILE A 126 1.43 0.70 -2.03
C ILE A 126 0.41 1.67 -1.43
N THR A 127 -0.85 1.27 -1.42
CA THR A 127 -1.94 2.04 -0.83
C THR A 127 -2.12 1.73 0.65
N SER A 128 -1.92 0.46 1.06
CA SER A 128 -2.05 0.06 2.46
C SER A 128 -1.28 -1.22 2.76
N GLY A 129 -0.56 -1.22 3.87
CA GLY A 129 0.03 -2.40 4.50
C GLY A 129 -0.70 -2.75 5.80
N TYR A 130 0.04 -2.82 6.93
CA TYR A 130 -0.53 -3.04 8.24
C TYR A 130 -1.45 -1.88 8.66
N ARG A 131 -2.57 -2.22 9.28
CA ARG A 131 -3.50 -1.28 9.93
C ARG A 131 -3.77 -1.71 11.36
N THR A 132 -3.66 -0.81 12.32
CA THR A 132 -4.17 -1.06 13.69
C THR A 132 -5.68 -1.24 13.67
N ARG A 133 -6.23 -1.85 14.70
CA ARG A 133 -7.70 -1.92 14.85
C ARG A 133 -8.32 -0.54 14.88
N GLN A 134 -7.68 0.41 15.56
CA GLN A 134 -8.14 1.80 15.64
C GLN A 134 -8.23 2.45 14.26
N THR A 135 -7.20 2.32 13.42
CA THR A 135 -7.21 2.81 12.04
C THR A 135 -8.29 2.12 11.21
N ASN A 136 -8.41 0.80 11.32
CA ASN A 136 -9.43 0.06 10.58
C ASN A 136 -10.86 0.50 10.97
N ASP A 137 -11.12 0.69 12.26
CA ASP A 137 -12.43 1.15 12.74
C ASP A 137 -12.69 2.61 12.36
N LEU A 138 -11.66 3.46 12.30
CA LEU A 138 -11.76 4.83 11.78
C LEU A 138 -12.17 4.82 10.30
N LEU A 139 -11.51 4.03 9.46
CA LEU A 139 -11.84 3.90 8.05
C LEU A 139 -13.29 3.43 7.84
N ARG A 140 -13.74 2.44 8.62
CA ARG A 140 -15.13 1.97 8.57
C ARG A 140 -16.13 3.06 8.94
N ARG A 141 -15.86 3.84 9.98
CA ARG A 141 -16.71 4.98 10.36
C ARG A 141 -16.78 6.07 9.29
N ARG A 142 -15.74 6.19 8.47
CA ARG A 142 -15.69 7.14 7.34
C ARG A 142 -16.30 6.58 6.04
N GLY A 143 -16.95 5.44 6.11
CA GLY A 143 -17.63 4.83 4.96
C GLY A 143 -16.74 3.98 4.06
N ALA A 144 -15.44 3.79 4.39
CA ALA A 144 -14.61 2.86 3.63
C ALA A 144 -15.13 1.42 3.76
N ARG A 145 -15.07 0.66 2.66
CA ARG A 145 -15.49 -0.75 2.61
C ARG A 145 -14.49 -1.69 3.32
N ALA A 146 -14.02 -1.30 4.52
CA ALA A 146 -13.10 -2.11 5.28
C ALA A 146 -13.84 -3.15 6.13
N ALA A 147 -13.46 -4.43 6.01
CA ALA A 147 -14.03 -5.49 6.81
C ALA A 147 -13.71 -5.30 8.32
N ARG A 148 -14.66 -5.67 9.20
CA ARG A 148 -14.44 -5.59 10.66
C ARG A 148 -13.20 -6.39 11.11
N ASN A 149 -13.02 -7.57 10.55
CA ASN A 149 -11.89 -8.48 10.83
C ASN A 149 -10.92 -8.51 9.64
N SER A 150 -10.58 -7.34 9.12
CA SER A 150 -9.64 -7.21 8.00
C SER A 150 -8.30 -7.87 8.30
N LEU A 151 -7.71 -8.54 7.30
CA LEU A 151 -6.38 -9.15 7.42
C LEU A 151 -5.25 -8.13 7.50
N HIS A 152 -5.47 -6.87 7.10
CA HIS A 152 -4.54 -5.78 7.40
C HIS A 152 -4.27 -5.62 8.91
N ILE A 153 -5.26 -5.85 9.78
CA ILE A 153 -5.07 -5.79 11.24
C ILE A 153 -4.10 -6.87 11.74
N LYS A 154 -3.99 -7.96 11.00
CA LYS A 154 -3.09 -9.07 11.29
C LYS A 154 -1.74 -8.95 10.58
N ALA A 155 -1.50 -7.86 9.83
CA ALA A 155 -0.36 -7.67 8.95
C ALA A 155 -0.23 -8.81 7.91
N LYS A 156 -1.36 -9.27 7.37
CA LYS A 156 -1.51 -10.37 6.42
C LYS A 156 -2.13 -9.93 5.11
N ALA A 157 -2.16 -8.64 4.82
CA ALA A 157 -2.74 -8.10 3.60
C ALA A 157 -1.98 -6.86 3.13
N ILE A 158 -1.99 -6.65 1.82
CA ILE A 158 -1.42 -5.48 1.14
C ILE A 158 -2.42 -5.03 0.08
N ASP A 159 -2.65 -3.71 0.01
CA ASP A 159 -3.37 -3.05 -1.08
C ASP A 159 -2.32 -2.34 -1.96
N PHE A 160 -2.35 -2.59 -3.28
CA PHE A 160 -1.34 -2.06 -4.19
C PHE A 160 -1.86 -1.93 -5.62
N ALA A 161 -1.15 -1.15 -6.43
CA ALA A 161 -1.35 -1.03 -7.87
C ALA A 161 -0.01 -1.12 -8.61
N LEU A 162 -0.06 -1.52 -9.87
CA LEU A 162 1.05 -1.46 -10.82
C LEU A 162 0.69 -0.46 -11.92
N PRO A 163 1.31 0.73 -11.96
CA PRO A 163 1.01 1.73 -12.98
C PRO A 163 1.10 1.15 -14.39
N GLY A 164 0.13 1.48 -15.24
CA GLY A 164 0.05 0.93 -16.60
C GLY A 164 -0.62 -0.44 -16.71
N ILE A 165 -0.96 -1.11 -15.59
CA ILE A 165 -1.77 -2.34 -15.58
C ILE A 165 -3.12 -2.03 -14.94
N SER A 166 -4.24 -2.35 -15.62
CA SER A 166 -5.55 -2.15 -15.04
C SER A 166 -5.75 -2.99 -13.78
N ALA A 167 -6.55 -2.51 -12.82
CA ALA A 167 -6.86 -3.28 -11.61
C ALA A 167 -7.55 -4.63 -11.94
N SER A 168 -8.29 -4.70 -13.04
CA SER A 168 -8.89 -5.95 -13.53
C SER A 168 -7.84 -6.97 -13.95
N ASP A 169 -6.87 -6.55 -14.77
CA ASP A 169 -5.81 -7.43 -15.27
C ASP A 169 -4.85 -7.83 -14.15
N LEU A 170 -4.51 -6.87 -13.28
CA LEU A 170 -3.71 -7.14 -12.10
C LEU A 170 -4.41 -8.11 -11.14
N GLY A 171 -5.72 -7.97 -10.96
CA GLY A 171 -6.52 -8.90 -10.17
C GLY A 171 -6.60 -10.29 -10.80
N ALA A 172 -6.65 -10.40 -12.13
CA ALA A 172 -6.57 -11.67 -12.84
C ALA A 172 -5.21 -12.35 -12.61
N LEU A 173 -4.12 -11.63 -12.83
CA LEU A 173 -2.76 -12.11 -12.57
C LEU A 173 -2.58 -12.54 -11.11
N ALA A 174 -3.11 -11.78 -10.16
CA ALA A 174 -3.03 -12.12 -8.74
C ALA A 174 -3.75 -13.44 -8.40
N ARG A 175 -4.91 -13.70 -9.01
CA ARG A 175 -5.64 -14.95 -8.81
C ARG A 175 -4.92 -16.17 -9.39
N GLU A 176 -4.15 -16.00 -10.45
CA GLU A 176 -3.34 -17.06 -11.04
C GLU A 176 -2.08 -17.34 -10.23
N THR A 177 -1.46 -16.29 -9.67
CA THR A 177 -0.17 -16.38 -8.98
C THR A 177 -0.30 -16.75 -7.50
N LEU A 178 -1.39 -16.32 -6.83
CA LEU A 178 -1.53 -16.40 -5.38
C LEU A 178 -2.56 -17.43 -4.93
N THR A 179 -2.32 -18.01 -3.75
CA THR A 179 -3.23 -19.00 -3.11
C THR A 179 -4.15 -18.38 -2.06
N GLY A 180 -4.01 -17.08 -1.78
CA GLY A 180 -4.76 -16.36 -0.75
C GLY A 180 -5.99 -15.62 -1.26
N GLY A 181 -6.44 -14.60 -0.51
CA GLY A 181 -7.54 -13.74 -0.92
C GLY A 181 -7.08 -12.68 -1.94
N VAL A 182 -7.93 -12.45 -2.96
CA VAL A 182 -7.72 -11.40 -3.96
C VAL A 182 -8.98 -10.56 -4.10
N GLY A 183 -8.88 -9.26 -3.80
CA GLY A 183 -9.93 -8.26 -4.00
C GLY A 183 -9.56 -7.31 -5.12
N THR A 184 -10.44 -7.14 -6.12
CA THR A 184 -10.23 -6.19 -7.21
C THR A 184 -11.10 -4.96 -6.97
N TYR A 185 -10.49 -3.79 -6.85
CA TYR A 185 -11.15 -2.50 -6.67
C TYR A 185 -10.92 -1.62 -7.91
N ALA A 186 -11.52 -0.44 -7.95
CA ALA A 186 -11.41 0.43 -9.11
C ALA A 186 -9.95 0.78 -9.47
N ASN A 187 -9.12 1.10 -8.45
CA ASN A 187 -7.78 1.65 -8.66
C ASN A 187 -6.66 0.85 -7.98
N PHE A 188 -6.96 -0.27 -7.33
CA PHE A 188 -5.97 -1.10 -6.66
C PHE A 188 -6.44 -2.55 -6.54
N VAL A 189 -5.53 -3.42 -6.22
CA VAL A 189 -5.79 -4.82 -5.88
C VAL A 189 -5.40 -5.08 -4.44
N HIS A 190 -6.28 -5.75 -3.71
CA HIS A 190 -6.00 -6.31 -2.40
C HIS A 190 -5.51 -7.74 -2.53
N ILE A 191 -4.45 -8.07 -1.83
CA ILE A 191 -3.99 -9.45 -1.67
C ILE A 191 -3.82 -9.78 -0.19
N ASP A 192 -4.10 -11.04 0.20
CA ASP A 192 -3.88 -11.49 1.57
C ASP A 192 -3.47 -12.96 1.66
N SER A 193 -2.83 -13.34 2.78
CA SER A 193 -2.42 -14.72 3.08
C SER A 193 -3.48 -15.53 3.83
N GLY A 194 -4.75 -15.16 3.71
CA GLY A 194 -5.88 -15.93 4.22
C GLY A 194 -6.30 -17.06 3.27
N PRO A 195 -7.46 -17.69 3.53
CA PRO A 195 -8.02 -18.70 2.64
C PRO A 195 -8.29 -18.14 1.23
N ALA A 196 -8.13 -18.98 0.21
CA ALA A 196 -8.39 -18.64 -1.18
C ALA A 196 -9.83 -18.13 -1.37
N ARG A 197 -9.96 -16.93 -1.88
CA ARG A 197 -11.24 -16.28 -2.23
C ARG A 197 -11.00 -15.09 -3.14
N SER A 198 -12.01 -14.69 -3.88
CA SER A 198 -11.93 -13.46 -4.70
C SER A 198 -13.24 -12.68 -4.61
N TRP A 199 -13.13 -11.34 -4.76
CA TRP A 199 -14.27 -10.42 -4.79
C TRP A 199 -13.92 -9.17 -5.59
N THR A 200 -14.95 -8.41 -5.93
CA THR A 200 -14.86 -7.06 -6.49
C THR A 200 -15.44 -6.05 -5.51
N GLY A 201 -14.83 -4.88 -5.37
CA GLY A 201 -15.21 -3.84 -4.41
C GLY A 201 -15.73 -2.55 -5.05
#